data_d133ba4a24eaab8c975fc4941b2b1ac2
#
_entry.id   d133ba4a24eaab8c975fc4941b2b1ac2
#
_cell.length_a   1.000
_cell.length_b   1.000
_cell.length_c   1.000
_cell.angle_alpha   90.00
_cell.angle_beta   90.00
_cell.angle_gamma   90.00
#
_symmetry.space_group_name_H-M   'P 1'
#
loop_
_entity.id
_entity.type
_entity.pdbx_description
1 polymer ?
#
loop_
_entity_poly.entity_id
_entity_poly.type
_entity_poly.pdbx_seq_one_letter_code
_entity_poly.pdbx_strand_id
1 'polypeptide(L)'
;YNPLSGSACSPLDKTMYTCSVEPGGDGTNTMLGLNDWAFSDYAGVNKVPAGIYPVQDGDGVTKCVTVADNGTITNISAACAGTC
;
A
#
# COMPACT_ATOMS: atom_id res chain seq x y z
N TYR A 1 -1.81 6.54 2.73
CA TYR A 1 -2.92 5.75 2.17
C TYR A 1 -4.15 5.87 3.06
N ASN A 2 -5.28 5.47 2.54
CA ASN A 2 -6.49 5.36 3.35
C ASN A 2 -6.64 3.90 3.78
N PRO A 3 -6.72 3.60 5.10
CA PRO A 3 -6.75 2.22 5.58
C PRO A 3 -8.09 1.51 5.37
N LEU A 4 -9.10 2.18 4.82
CA LEU A 4 -10.38 1.56 4.49
C LEU A 4 -10.35 1.06 3.05
N SER A 5 -10.55 -0.25 2.86
CA SER A 5 -10.61 -0.84 1.53
C SER A 5 -11.75 -0.22 0.72
N GLY A 6 -11.49 0.09 -0.55
CA GLY A 6 -12.48 0.70 -1.43
C GLY A 6 -12.76 2.17 -1.16
N SER A 7 -11.90 2.84 -0.42
CA SER A 7 -12.12 4.22 0.01
C SER A 7 -11.70 5.25 -1.05
N ALA A 8 -12.00 6.51 -0.77
CA ALA A 8 -11.67 7.62 -1.65
C ALA A 8 -10.16 7.84 -1.78
N CYS A 9 -9.75 8.33 -2.96
CA CYS A 9 -8.34 8.61 -3.26
C CYS A 9 -7.79 9.82 -2.52
N SER A 10 -8.60 10.58 -1.84
CA SER A 10 -8.17 11.78 -1.11
C SER A 10 -9.18 12.08 0.00
N PRO A 11 -8.75 12.53 1.17
CA PRO A 11 -7.35 12.71 1.59
C PRO A 11 -6.69 11.38 1.99
N LEU A 12 -5.36 11.32 1.91
CA LEU A 12 -4.56 10.17 2.33
C LEU A 12 -3.70 10.61 3.51
N ASP A 13 -4.04 10.19 4.71
CA ASP A 13 -3.42 10.68 5.94
C ASP A 13 -2.64 9.61 6.71
N LYS A 14 -2.49 8.42 6.16
CA LYS A 14 -1.69 7.34 6.74
C LYS A 14 -0.58 6.93 5.79
N THR A 15 0.47 6.34 6.32
CA THR A 15 1.59 5.84 5.51
C THR A 15 1.52 4.31 5.42
N MET A 16 1.58 3.80 4.20
CA MET A 16 1.80 2.37 3.97
C MET A 16 3.30 2.14 3.81
N TYR A 17 3.84 1.25 4.62
CA TYR A 17 5.27 0.89 4.57
C TYR A 17 5.42 -0.38 3.76
N THR A 18 6.27 -0.34 2.73
CA THR A 18 6.47 -1.49 1.86
C THR A 18 7.92 -1.91 1.84
N CYS A 19 8.15 -3.20 1.65
CA CYS A 19 9.49 -3.75 1.52
C CYS A 19 9.46 -5.00 0.66
N SER A 20 10.61 -5.34 0.07
CA SER A 20 10.73 -6.49 -0.83
C SER A 20 10.99 -7.79 -0.10
N VAL A 21 11.25 -7.77 1.20
CA VAL A 21 11.52 -8.96 2.00
C VAL A 21 10.62 -9.00 3.24
N GLU A 22 10.16 -10.17 3.61
CA GLU A 22 9.43 -10.42 4.86
C GLU A 22 10.33 -11.17 5.84
N PRO A 23 10.11 -11.02 7.14
CA PRO A 23 9.46 -9.92 7.85
C PRO A 23 10.47 -8.81 8.12
N GLY A 24 9.97 -7.72 8.64
CA GLY A 24 10.88 -6.73 9.19
C GLY A 24 11.59 -5.94 8.12
N GLY A 25 10.93 -5.68 7.04
CA GLY A 25 11.38 -4.66 6.14
C GLY A 25 11.50 -3.34 6.88
N ASP A 26 12.34 -2.49 6.38
CA ASP A 26 12.60 -1.20 7.00
C ASP A 26 11.65 -0.10 6.49
N GLY A 27 10.69 -0.44 5.65
CA GLY A 27 9.72 0.51 5.15
C GLY A 27 10.31 1.64 4.33
N THR A 28 11.46 1.41 3.70
CA THR A 28 12.19 2.48 3.01
C THR A 28 11.90 2.57 1.52
N ASN A 29 11.09 1.67 0.98
CA ASN A 29 10.71 1.75 -0.43
C ASN A 29 9.92 3.02 -0.70
N THR A 30 10.33 3.79 -1.71
CA THR A 30 9.65 5.02 -2.11
C THR A 30 8.68 4.79 -3.25
N MET A 31 8.76 3.64 -3.91
CA MET A 31 7.89 3.27 -5.03
C MET A 31 7.21 1.95 -4.73
N LEU A 32 5.95 1.84 -5.17
CA LEU A 32 5.20 0.60 -5.04
C LEU A 32 5.75 -0.46 -5.99
N GLY A 33 5.80 -1.71 -5.51
CA GLY A 33 6.24 -2.85 -6.32
C GLY A 33 5.33 -4.05 -6.15
N LEU A 34 5.11 -4.79 -7.24
CA LEU A 34 4.40 -6.06 -7.16
C LEU A 34 5.23 -7.04 -6.32
N ASN A 35 4.51 -7.85 -5.53
CA ASN A 35 5.08 -8.83 -4.60
C ASN A 35 5.79 -8.21 -3.39
N ASP A 36 5.79 -6.90 -3.25
CA ASP A 36 6.27 -6.26 -2.02
C ASP A 36 5.32 -6.57 -0.87
N TRP A 37 5.86 -6.61 0.34
CA TRP A 37 5.08 -6.76 1.56
C TRP A 37 4.60 -5.39 2.03
N ALA A 38 3.33 -5.28 2.43
CA ALA A 38 2.72 -4.03 2.85
C ALA A 38 2.44 -4.07 4.36
N PHE A 39 2.94 -3.07 5.07
CA PHE A 39 2.79 -2.94 6.52
C PHE A 39 2.15 -1.61 6.88
N SER A 40 1.43 -1.57 8.00
CA SER A 40 0.86 -0.34 8.54
C SER A 40 1.81 0.37 9.49
N ASP A 41 2.95 -0.25 9.85
CA ASP A 41 3.94 0.32 10.75
C ASP A 41 5.35 0.24 10.13
N TYR A 42 6.20 1.17 10.51
CA TYR A 42 7.58 1.24 10.01
C TYR A 42 8.39 -0.01 10.37
N ALA A 43 8.12 -0.60 11.54
CA ALA A 43 8.86 -1.77 12.02
C ALA A 43 8.55 -3.05 11.23
N GLY A 44 7.50 -3.05 10.39
CA GLY A 44 7.13 -4.22 9.60
C GLY A 44 6.55 -5.35 10.44
N VAL A 45 5.80 -5.02 11.48
CA VAL A 45 5.16 -6.00 12.37
C VAL A 45 3.72 -6.25 11.99
N ASN A 46 2.99 -5.18 11.64
CA ASN A 46 1.56 -5.25 11.37
C ASN A 46 1.31 -5.16 9.87
N LYS A 47 0.96 -6.29 9.27
CA LYS A 47 0.64 -6.35 7.84
C LYS A 47 -0.67 -5.65 7.55
N VAL A 48 -0.74 -4.98 6.40
CA VAL A 48 -1.99 -4.40 5.90
C VAL A 48 -2.95 -5.54 5.58
N PRO A 49 -4.21 -5.49 6.07
CA PRO A 49 -5.20 -6.53 5.77
C PRO A 49 -5.49 -6.60 4.26
N ALA A 50 -5.96 -7.75 3.80
CA ALA A 50 -6.37 -7.92 2.41
C ALA A 50 -7.41 -6.88 2.02
N GLY A 51 -7.28 -6.32 0.82
CA GLY A 51 -8.20 -5.31 0.32
C GLY A 51 -7.59 -4.52 -0.82
N ILE A 52 -8.31 -3.47 -1.24
CA ILE A 52 -7.86 -2.56 -2.29
C ILE A 52 -7.81 -1.16 -1.68
N TYR A 53 -6.64 -0.54 -1.69
CA TYR A 53 -6.41 0.73 -0.98
C TYR A 53 -5.87 1.80 -1.92
N PRO A 54 -6.32 3.06 -1.76
CA PRO A 54 -5.68 4.17 -2.45
C PRO A 54 -4.36 4.51 -1.75
N VAL A 55 -3.28 4.53 -2.52
CA VAL A 55 -1.94 4.81 -2.00
C VAL A 55 -1.26 5.79 -2.94
N GLN A 56 -0.71 6.88 -2.38
CA GLN A 56 0.11 7.80 -3.16
C GLN A 56 1.53 7.26 -3.21
N ASP A 57 2.01 7.04 -4.43
CA ASP A 57 3.34 6.54 -4.70
C ASP A 57 4.40 7.65 -4.59
N GLY A 58 5.68 7.27 -4.60
CA GLY A 58 6.78 8.21 -4.58
C GLY A 58 6.83 9.17 -5.77
N ASP A 59 6.15 8.84 -6.86
CA ASP A 59 6.02 9.72 -8.02
C ASP A 59 4.90 10.77 -7.87
N GLY A 60 4.20 10.79 -6.74
CA GLY A 60 3.11 11.71 -6.47
C GLY A 60 1.77 11.28 -7.05
N VAL A 61 1.68 10.10 -7.67
CA VAL A 61 0.45 9.60 -8.26
C VAL A 61 -0.24 8.65 -7.29
N THR A 62 -1.53 8.87 -7.03
CA THR A 62 -2.34 7.97 -6.22
C THR A 62 -2.84 6.82 -7.08
N LYS A 63 -2.60 5.60 -6.62
CA LYS A 63 -2.98 4.36 -7.32
C LYS A 63 -3.81 3.48 -6.40
N CYS A 64 -4.59 2.58 -6.98
CA CYS A 64 -5.30 1.57 -6.22
C CYS A 64 -4.43 0.31 -6.13
N VAL A 65 -4.10 -0.08 -4.90
CA VAL A 65 -3.18 -1.18 -4.62
C VAL A 65 -3.96 -2.33 -4.00
N THR A 66 -3.85 -3.51 -4.59
CA THR A 66 -4.48 -4.72 -4.06
C THR A 66 -3.49 -5.45 -3.16
N VAL A 67 -3.90 -5.69 -1.92
CA VAL A 67 -3.12 -6.45 -0.93
C VAL A 67 -3.80 -7.80 -0.74
N ALA A 68 -3.04 -8.88 -0.86
CA ALA A 68 -3.53 -10.24 -0.66
C ALA A 68 -3.58 -10.62 0.82
N ASP A 69 -4.16 -11.79 1.12
CA ASP A 69 -4.31 -12.28 2.50
C ASP A 69 -2.98 -12.44 3.23
N ASN A 70 -1.90 -12.71 2.49
CA ASN A 70 -0.57 -12.86 3.10
C ASN A 70 0.15 -11.52 3.31
N GLY A 71 -0.45 -10.40 2.91
CA GLY A 71 0.13 -9.08 3.07
C GLY A 71 0.96 -8.60 1.89
N THR A 72 0.99 -9.32 0.78
CA THR A 72 1.74 -8.90 -0.40
C THR A 72 0.88 -8.11 -1.37
N ILE A 73 1.52 -7.20 -2.10
CA ILE A 73 0.87 -6.43 -3.16
C ILE A 73 0.79 -7.28 -4.42
N THR A 74 -0.42 -7.57 -4.87
CA THR A 74 -0.66 -8.41 -6.04
C THR A 74 -1.07 -7.64 -7.28
N ASN A 75 -1.53 -6.40 -7.14
CA ASN A 75 -1.90 -5.58 -8.27
C ASN A 75 -1.74 -4.11 -7.92
N ILE A 76 -1.27 -3.34 -8.88
CA ILE A 76 -1.16 -1.89 -8.78
C ILE A 76 -1.83 -1.33 -10.03
N SER A 77 -2.95 -0.64 -9.85
CA SER A 77 -3.70 -0.08 -10.99
C SER A 77 -3.02 1.19 -11.50
N ALA A 78 -3.54 1.71 -12.61
CA ALA A 78 -3.26 3.07 -13.05
C ALA A 78 -3.75 4.09 -12.01
N ALA A 79 -3.59 5.38 -12.28
CA ALA A 79 -3.97 6.44 -11.35
C ALA A 79 -5.41 6.26 -10.83
N CYS A 80 -5.59 6.50 -9.54
CA CYS A 80 -6.89 6.41 -8.89
C CYS A 80 -7.84 7.48 -9.43
N ALA A 81 -9.07 7.07 -9.77
CA ALA A 81 -10.07 7.94 -10.40
C ALA A 81 -11.23 8.26 -9.45
N GLY A 82 -10.94 8.54 -8.18
CA GLY A 82 -11.95 8.94 -7.20
C GLY A 82 -12.01 8.00 -6.00
N THR A 83 -12.23 6.72 -6.23
CA THR A 83 -12.24 5.67 -5.20
C THR A 83 -11.61 4.39 -5.74
N CYS A 84 -11.15 3.58 -4.83
CA CYS A 84 -10.64 2.26 -5.21
C CYS A 84 -11.76 1.21 -5.17
#